data_d1392f65915473e5952cd5ead9ae930e
#
_entry.id   d1392f65915473e5952cd5ead9ae930e
#
_cell.length_a   1.000
_cell.length_b   1.000
_cell.length_c   1.000
_cell.angle_alpha   90.00
_cell.angle_beta   90.00
_cell.angle_gamma   90.00
#
_symmetry.space_group_name_H-M   'P 1'
#
loop_
_entity.id
_entity.type
_entity.pdbx_description
1 polymer ?
#
loop_
_entity_poly.entity_id
_entity_poly.type
_entity_poly.pdbx_seq_one_letter_code
_entity_poly.pdbx_strand_id
1 'polypeptide(L)'
;MASDAASQFHKIQIQREDTTFDAYVVGKENAPGVVVLQEWWGVDYEVKNHAIHISQIGDGYRALIPDLYRGKVALEVAEAQHLMEGLDWQGAIKDIQASVKWLKENGSPKVGVTGYCMGGALAIASGVLVPEVDAVVAFYGTPSSELADASKAQAPIQAHFGELDSFVGFADVTVHNSLHVANGESVCCLTIY
;
A
#
# COMPACT_ATOMS: atom_id res chain seq x y z
N MET A 1 1.97 -13.47 23.33
CA MET A 1 2.07 -13.68 21.86
C MET A 1 2.27 -12.37 21.07
N ALA A 2 2.03 -11.19 21.63
CA ALA A 2 2.30 -9.90 20.95
C ALA A 2 3.80 -9.50 20.87
N SER A 3 4.67 -10.13 21.62
CA SER A 3 6.11 -9.80 21.64
C SER A 3 6.92 -10.40 20.49
N ASP A 4 6.43 -11.45 19.83
CA ASP A 4 7.20 -12.14 18.78
C ASP A 4 7.14 -11.44 17.42
N ALA A 5 6.04 -10.76 17.09
CA ALA A 5 5.90 -10.08 15.81
C ALA A 5 6.85 -8.88 15.67
N ALA A 6 7.06 -8.12 16.75
CA ALA A 6 7.95 -6.96 16.74
C ALA A 6 9.43 -7.33 16.55
N SER A 7 9.84 -8.53 16.99
CA SER A 7 11.23 -9.01 16.90
C SER A 7 11.64 -9.45 15.50
N GLN A 8 10.68 -9.65 14.58
CA GLN A 8 10.95 -10.11 13.22
C GLN A 8 11.25 -8.97 12.24
N PHE A 9 10.88 -7.73 12.58
CA PHE A 9 11.10 -6.58 11.72
C PHE A 9 12.46 -5.93 11.92
N HIS A 10 13.09 -5.60 10.80
CA HIS A 10 14.22 -4.67 10.79
C HIS A 10 13.67 -3.27 10.51
N LYS A 11 13.82 -2.36 11.49
CA LYS A 11 13.51 -0.95 11.30
C LYS A 11 14.67 -0.30 10.54
N ILE A 12 14.34 0.35 9.42
CA ILE A 12 15.28 1.07 8.58
C ILE A 12 14.84 2.52 8.40
N GLN A 13 15.76 3.35 7.92
CA GLN A 13 15.43 4.70 7.45
C GLN A 13 15.61 4.76 5.93
N ILE A 14 14.63 5.33 5.26
CA ILE A 14 14.67 5.55 3.82
C ILE A 14 14.81 7.05 3.57
N GLN A 15 15.84 7.41 2.77
CA GLN A 15 16.06 8.77 2.35
C GLN A 15 15.22 9.06 1.11
N ARG A 16 14.44 10.13 1.17
CA ARG A 16 13.79 10.79 0.05
C ARG A 16 14.53 12.12 -0.21
N GLU A 17 14.35 12.75 -1.34
CA GLU A 17 15.08 13.98 -1.71
C GLU A 17 15.04 15.08 -0.64
N ASP A 18 13.88 15.23 0.01
CA ASP A 18 13.56 16.33 0.94
C ASP A 18 13.37 15.88 2.40
N THR A 19 13.31 14.57 2.66
CA THR A 19 13.05 14.05 4.01
C THR A 19 13.55 12.61 4.18
N THR A 20 13.60 12.17 5.43
CA THR A 20 13.86 10.77 5.81
C THR A 20 12.68 10.24 6.58
N PHE A 21 12.31 9.00 6.36
CA PHE A 21 11.22 8.35 7.11
C PHE A 21 11.61 6.92 7.50
N ASP A 22 10.97 6.45 8.57
CA ASP A 22 11.15 5.10 9.06
C ASP A 22 10.35 4.11 8.19
N ALA A 23 10.89 2.91 8.01
CA ALA A 23 10.19 1.79 7.41
C ALA A 23 10.54 0.48 8.15
N TYR A 24 9.67 -0.51 8.01
CA TYR A 24 9.82 -1.80 8.69
C TYR A 24 9.88 -2.91 7.65
N VAL A 25 10.96 -3.71 7.67
CA VAL A 25 11.20 -4.77 6.69
C VAL A 25 11.16 -6.13 7.35
N VAL A 26 10.50 -7.09 6.71
CA VAL A 26 10.44 -8.49 7.14
C VAL A 26 10.51 -9.41 5.92
N GLY A 27 10.96 -10.63 6.11
CA GLY A 27 10.98 -11.68 5.09
C GLY A 27 12.33 -11.87 4.42
N LYS A 28 12.32 -12.63 3.36
CA LYS A 28 13.52 -13.19 2.72
C LYS A 28 14.24 -12.13 1.87
N GLU A 29 15.54 -12.00 2.08
CA GLU A 29 16.39 -11.16 1.21
C GLU A 29 16.41 -11.70 -0.23
N ASN A 30 16.55 -10.79 -1.20
CA ASN A 30 16.55 -11.09 -2.63
C ASN A 30 15.28 -11.76 -3.17
N ALA A 31 14.22 -11.83 -2.37
CA ALA A 31 12.89 -12.25 -2.82
C ALA A 31 12.16 -11.08 -3.52
N PRO A 32 11.10 -11.37 -4.30
CA PRO A 32 10.22 -10.31 -4.78
C PRO A 32 9.72 -9.45 -3.62
N GLY A 33 9.69 -8.12 -3.83
CA GLY A 33 9.32 -7.16 -2.81
C GLY A 33 7.82 -6.86 -2.82
N VAL A 34 7.27 -6.55 -1.64
CA VAL A 34 5.92 -6.02 -1.49
C VAL A 34 5.95 -4.84 -0.52
N VAL A 35 5.55 -3.67 -0.98
CA VAL A 35 5.26 -2.54 -0.10
C VAL A 35 3.86 -2.73 0.46
N VAL A 36 3.74 -2.79 1.78
CA VAL A 36 2.47 -3.02 2.50
C VAL A 36 2.03 -1.73 3.16
N LEU A 37 0.92 -1.18 2.73
CA LEU A 37 0.45 0.13 3.16
C LEU A 37 -0.55 0.02 4.29
N GLN A 38 -0.34 0.85 5.30
CA GLN A 38 -1.17 0.99 6.49
C GLN A 38 -2.58 1.49 6.18
N GLU A 39 -3.50 1.16 7.05
CA GLU A 39 -4.79 1.84 7.14
C GLU A 39 -4.64 3.21 7.84
N TRP A 40 -5.74 3.85 8.16
CA TRP A 40 -5.75 5.15 8.83
C TRP A 40 -5.22 5.14 10.28
N TRP A 41 -4.97 3.92 10.85
CA TRP A 41 -4.44 3.75 12.20
C TRP A 41 -2.95 4.05 12.33
N GLY A 42 -2.18 3.98 11.26
CA GLY A 42 -0.72 4.03 11.26
C GLY A 42 -0.07 2.65 11.17
N VAL A 43 1.21 2.55 11.51
CA VAL A 43 1.94 1.27 11.49
C VAL A 43 1.64 0.49 12.77
N ASP A 44 0.44 -0.02 12.84
CA ASP A 44 -0.10 -0.78 13.97
C ASP A 44 0.26 -2.28 13.94
N TYR A 45 -0.38 -3.04 14.83
CA TYR A 45 -0.19 -4.49 14.92
C TYR A 45 -0.75 -5.21 13.69
N GLU A 46 -1.87 -4.77 13.13
CA GLU A 46 -2.56 -5.45 12.04
C GLU A 46 -1.77 -5.35 10.73
N VAL A 47 -1.30 -4.16 10.36
CA VAL A 47 -0.47 -4.02 9.15
C VAL A 47 0.85 -4.81 9.26
N LYS A 48 1.42 -4.92 10.47
CA LYS A 48 2.58 -5.77 10.72
C LYS A 48 2.27 -7.25 10.53
N ASN A 49 1.12 -7.73 11.01
CA ASN A 49 0.67 -9.10 10.78
C ASN A 49 0.45 -9.37 9.28
N HIS A 50 -0.16 -8.46 8.55
CA HIS A 50 -0.31 -8.59 7.10
C HIS A 50 1.06 -8.73 6.42
N ALA A 51 2.03 -7.90 6.77
CA ALA A 51 3.38 -7.98 6.20
C ALA A 51 4.08 -9.31 6.53
N ILE A 52 3.93 -9.82 7.75
CA ILE A 52 4.46 -11.14 8.14
C ILE A 52 3.81 -12.24 7.29
N HIS A 53 2.48 -12.27 7.18
CA HIS A 53 1.79 -13.27 6.38
C HIS A 53 2.21 -13.21 4.91
N ILE A 54 2.29 -12.01 4.32
CA ILE A 54 2.77 -11.83 2.94
C ILE A 54 4.18 -12.37 2.78
N SER A 55 5.07 -12.11 3.74
CA SER A 55 6.45 -12.58 3.68
C SER A 55 6.59 -14.10 3.67
N GLN A 56 5.53 -14.83 4.05
CA GLN A 56 5.50 -16.30 4.16
C GLN A 56 4.73 -16.99 3.02
N ILE A 57 4.14 -16.23 2.09
CA ILE A 57 3.37 -16.81 0.96
C ILE A 57 4.33 -17.43 -0.05
N GLY A 58 4.05 -18.67 -0.46
CA GLY A 58 4.82 -19.38 -1.47
C GLY A 58 6.29 -19.53 -1.11
N ASP A 59 7.19 -19.09 -1.99
CA ASP A 59 8.65 -19.11 -1.76
C ASP A 59 9.15 -17.96 -0.87
N GLY A 60 8.23 -17.12 -0.42
CA GLY A 60 8.48 -15.95 0.43
C GLY A 60 8.63 -14.65 -0.35
N TYR A 61 8.24 -13.56 0.31
CA TYR A 61 8.40 -12.19 -0.18
C TYR A 61 9.23 -11.38 0.81
N ARG A 62 9.81 -10.28 0.33
CA ARG A 62 10.39 -9.24 1.18
C ARG A 62 9.37 -8.14 1.35
N ALA A 63 8.68 -8.10 2.50
CA ALA A 63 7.66 -7.11 2.81
C ALA A 63 8.27 -5.88 3.47
N LEU A 64 7.82 -4.69 3.07
CA LEU A 64 8.24 -3.41 3.60
C LEU A 64 7.03 -2.53 3.90
N ILE A 65 6.95 -2.01 5.13
CA ILE A 65 5.90 -1.08 5.57
C ILE A 65 6.54 0.30 5.72
N PRO A 66 6.23 1.31 4.87
CA PRO A 66 6.64 2.69 5.12
C PRO A 66 5.80 3.31 6.24
N ASP A 67 6.43 4.06 7.13
CA ASP A 67 5.73 4.79 8.18
C ASP A 67 5.25 6.16 7.66
N LEU A 68 4.04 6.17 7.12
CA LEU A 68 3.46 7.36 6.49
C LEU A 68 3.09 8.46 7.51
N TYR A 69 2.90 8.08 8.78
CA TYR A 69 2.53 9.00 9.86
C TYR A 69 3.71 9.42 10.74
N ARG A 70 4.95 9.04 10.37
CA ARG A 70 6.16 9.46 11.09
C ARG A 70 6.13 9.05 12.57
N GLY A 71 5.80 7.79 12.84
CA GLY A 71 5.78 7.21 14.19
C GLY A 71 4.46 7.34 14.93
N LYS A 72 3.46 8.01 14.38
CA LYS A 72 2.16 8.12 15.02
C LYS A 72 1.28 6.91 14.75
N VAL A 73 0.58 6.44 15.76
CA VAL A 73 -0.41 5.36 15.71
C VAL A 73 -1.64 5.82 16.47
N ALA A 74 -2.79 5.82 15.81
CA ALA A 74 -4.05 6.18 16.45
C ALA A 74 -4.60 5.01 17.28
N LEU A 75 -5.16 5.34 18.43
CA LEU A 75 -5.81 4.39 19.34
C LEU A 75 -7.34 4.51 19.29
N GLU A 76 -7.85 5.62 18.77
CA GLU A 76 -9.28 5.92 18.67
C GLU A 76 -9.64 6.44 17.28
N VAL A 77 -10.91 6.28 16.89
CA VAL A 77 -11.43 6.66 15.56
C VAL A 77 -11.19 8.15 15.26
N ALA A 78 -11.44 9.03 16.24
CA ALA A 78 -11.25 10.47 16.06
C ALA A 78 -9.78 10.84 15.78
N GLU A 79 -8.84 10.15 16.44
CA GLU A 79 -7.41 10.33 16.20
C GLU A 79 -7.01 9.81 14.81
N ALA A 80 -7.50 8.63 14.43
CA ALA A 80 -7.25 8.05 13.11
C ALA A 80 -7.77 8.96 11.99
N GLN A 81 -8.99 9.50 12.15
CA GLN A 81 -9.56 10.46 11.23
C GLN A 81 -8.67 11.71 11.10
N HIS A 82 -8.25 12.27 12.22
CA HIS A 82 -7.38 13.45 12.24
C HIS A 82 -6.02 13.19 11.56
N LEU A 83 -5.41 12.01 11.76
CA LEU A 83 -4.16 11.64 11.11
C LEU A 83 -4.34 11.49 9.59
N MET A 84 -5.43 10.87 9.16
CA MET A 84 -5.73 10.69 7.74
C MET A 84 -6.05 12.03 7.04
N GLU A 85 -6.82 12.90 7.67
CA GLU A 85 -7.13 14.24 7.14
C GLU A 85 -5.87 15.12 7.02
N GLY A 86 -4.91 14.95 7.94
CA GLY A 86 -3.63 15.66 7.92
C GLY A 86 -2.55 15.04 7.06
N LEU A 87 -2.81 13.92 6.37
CA LEU A 87 -1.82 13.26 5.54
C LEU A 87 -1.50 14.07 4.28
N ASP A 88 -0.22 14.31 4.02
CA ASP A 88 0.25 14.75 2.71
C ASP A 88 0.21 13.56 1.73
N TRP A 89 -0.89 13.43 0.99
CA TRP A 89 -1.11 12.32 0.05
C TRP A 89 -0.06 12.28 -1.06
N GLN A 90 0.36 13.43 -1.58
CA GLN A 90 1.41 13.50 -2.59
C GLN A 90 2.78 13.10 -2.01
N GLY A 91 3.05 13.53 -0.78
CA GLY A 91 4.23 13.11 -0.03
C GLY A 91 4.21 11.60 0.26
N ALA A 92 3.06 11.03 0.60
CA ALA A 92 2.90 9.59 0.78
C ALA A 92 3.21 8.79 -0.50
N ILE A 93 2.78 9.26 -1.68
CA ILE A 93 3.15 8.63 -2.96
C ILE A 93 4.67 8.66 -3.17
N LYS A 94 5.35 9.74 -2.83
CA LYS A 94 6.81 9.83 -2.90
C LYS A 94 7.50 8.88 -1.91
N ASP A 95 6.95 8.70 -0.71
CA ASP A 95 7.45 7.72 0.27
C ASP A 95 7.30 6.29 -0.27
N ILE A 96 6.16 5.97 -0.90
CA ILE A 96 5.93 4.68 -1.56
C ILE A 96 6.95 4.47 -2.68
N GLN A 97 7.17 5.47 -3.54
CA GLN A 97 8.17 5.38 -4.60
C GLN A 97 9.58 5.13 -4.04
N ALA A 98 9.97 5.85 -3.00
CA ALA A 98 11.27 5.64 -2.34
C ALA A 98 11.38 4.23 -1.74
N SER A 99 10.28 3.70 -1.18
CA SER A 99 10.21 2.33 -0.64
C SER A 99 10.35 1.27 -1.73
N VAL A 100 9.70 1.46 -2.88
CA VAL A 100 9.81 0.58 -4.05
C VAL A 100 11.25 0.58 -4.58
N LYS A 101 11.86 1.76 -4.74
CA LYS A 101 13.26 1.90 -5.17
C LYS A 101 14.20 1.21 -4.19
N TRP A 102 14.01 1.44 -2.88
CA TRP A 102 14.84 0.80 -1.85
C TRP A 102 14.79 -0.73 -1.95
N LEU A 103 13.60 -1.34 -2.11
CA LEU A 103 13.46 -2.79 -2.29
C LEU A 103 14.21 -3.28 -3.53
N LYS A 104 14.08 -2.59 -4.68
CA LYS A 104 14.77 -2.96 -5.92
C LYS A 104 16.30 -2.85 -5.77
N GLU A 105 16.79 -1.79 -5.18
CA GLU A 105 18.22 -1.57 -4.91
C GLU A 105 18.80 -2.57 -3.91
N ASN A 106 17.95 -3.12 -3.03
CA ASN A 106 18.34 -4.11 -2.04
C ASN A 106 17.96 -5.56 -2.44
N GLY A 107 17.86 -5.83 -3.73
CA GLY A 107 17.85 -7.18 -4.30
C GLY A 107 16.47 -7.73 -4.68
N SER A 108 15.38 -6.98 -4.51
CA SER A 108 14.06 -7.44 -4.97
C SER A 108 13.91 -7.24 -6.49
N PRO A 109 13.79 -8.33 -7.29
CA PRO A 109 13.76 -8.24 -8.76
C PRO A 109 12.47 -7.61 -9.29
N LYS A 110 11.38 -7.73 -8.53
CA LYS A 110 10.05 -7.18 -8.79
C LYS A 110 9.48 -6.65 -7.48
N VAL A 111 8.69 -5.57 -7.55
CA VAL A 111 8.08 -4.97 -6.38
C VAL A 111 6.61 -4.66 -6.64
N GLY A 112 5.73 -5.31 -5.89
CA GLY A 112 4.31 -4.98 -5.81
C GLY A 112 3.98 -4.02 -4.67
N VAL A 113 2.78 -3.45 -4.73
CA VAL A 113 2.22 -2.63 -3.67
C VAL A 113 0.88 -3.20 -3.26
N THR A 114 0.64 -3.35 -1.97
CA THR A 114 -0.68 -3.71 -1.44
C THR A 114 -1.07 -2.78 -0.29
N GLY A 115 -2.36 -2.61 -0.08
CA GLY A 115 -2.85 -1.78 1.01
C GLY A 115 -4.34 -1.93 1.25
N TYR A 116 -4.78 -1.48 2.42
CA TYR A 116 -6.11 -1.65 2.96
C TYR A 116 -6.70 -0.27 3.29
N CYS A 117 -7.98 -0.03 2.99
CA CYS A 117 -8.67 1.24 3.24
C CYS A 117 -7.91 2.44 2.62
N MET A 118 -7.42 3.39 3.41
CA MET A 118 -6.53 4.47 2.99
C MET A 118 -5.31 3.93 2.20
N GLY A 119 -4.70 2.86 2.70
CA GLY A 119 -3.60 2.19 2.00
C GLY A 119 -4.01 1.55 0.67
N GLY A 120 -5.26 1.09 0.53
CA GLY A 120 -5.83 0.61 -0.73
C GLY A 120 -5.91 1.72 -1.77
N ALA A 121 -6.37 2.89 -1.36
CA ALA A 121 -6.39 4.09 -2.21
C ALA A 121 -4.97 4.50 -2.66
N LEU A 122 -4.01 4.52 -1.73
CA LEU A 122 -2.61 4.81 -2.03
C LEU A 122 -1.96 3.73 -2.93
N ALA A 123 -2.36 2.45 -2.77
CA ALA A 123 -1.87 1.37 -3.62
C ALA A 123 -2.32 1.57 -5.08
N ILE A 124 -3.59 1.87 -5.31
CA ILE A 124 -4.10 2.20 -6.66
C ILE A 124 -3.38 3.42 -7.22
N ALA A 125 -3.27 4.50 -6.43
CA ALA A 125 -2.58 5.72 -6.85
C ALA A 125 -1.10 5.45 -7.20
N SER A 126 -0.42 4.55 -6.47
CA SER A 126 0.95 4.17 -6.79
C SER A 126 1.07 3.42 -8.11
N GLY A 127 0.07 2.59 -8.48
CA GLY A 127 0.01 1.94 -9.79
C GLY A 127 -0.14 2.91 -10.97
N VAL A 128 -0.61 4.13 -10.70
CA VAL A 128 -0.73 5.21 -11.69
C VAL A 128 0.51 6.10 -11.73
N LEU A 129 1.03 6.48 -10.54
CA LEU A 129 2.00 7.58 -10.39
C LEU A 129 3.44 7.10 -10.18
N VAL A 130 3.65 5.81 -9.89
CA VAL A 130 4.98 5.26 -9.59
C VAL A 130 5.37 4.23 -10.66
N PRO A 131 6.17 4.62 -11.66
CA PRO A 131 6.52 3.74 -12.79
C PRO A 131 7.29 2.47 -12.39
N GLU A 132 7.92 2.49 -11.23
CA GLU A 132 8.71 1.37 -10.71
C GLU A 132 7.85 0.26 -10.09
N VAL A 133 6.54 0.47 -9.91
CA VAL A 133 5.60 -0.55 -9.39
C VAL A 133 5.31 -1.60 -10.46
N ASP A 134 5.49 -2.87 -10.14
CA ASP A 134 5.28 -3.98 -11.06
C ASP A 134 3.85 -4.56 -10.98
N ALA A 135 3.17 -4.46 -9.85
CA ALA A 135 1.77 -4.91 -9.66
C ALA A 135 1.14 -4.28 -8.42
N VAL A 136 -0.18 -4.21 -8.38
CA VAL A 136 -0.95 -3.66 -7.26
C VAL A 136 -2.05 -4.62 -6.83
N VAL A 137 -2.22 -4.79 -5.51
CA VAL A 137 -3.40 -5.42 -4.91
C VAL A 137 -4.00 -4.45 -3.89
N ALA A 138 -5.23 -4.00 -4.14
CA ALA A 138 -5.89 -3.02 -3.30
C ALA A 138 -7.15 -3.59 -2.64
N PHE A 139 -7.35 -3.30 -1.35
CA PHE A 139 -8.52 -3.70 -0.59
C PHE A 139 -9.31 -2.48 -0.14
N TYR A 140 -10.60 -2.42 -0.53
CA TYR A 140 -11.62 -1.45 -0.10
C TYR A 140 -11.13 0.01 0.02
N GLY A 141 -10.34 0.50 -0.93
CA GLY A 141 -9.91 1.89 -0.98
C GLY A 141 -9.77 2.39 -2.40
N THR A 142 -10.21 3.61 -2.65
CA THR A 142 -10.10 4.26 -3.96
C THR A 142 -9.48 5.66 -3.82
N PRO A 143 -8.51 6.04 -4.67
CA PRO A 143 -7.98 7.39 -4.65
C PRO A 143 -9.02 8.38 -5.16
N SER A 144 -8.97 9.63 -4.68
CA SER A 144 -9.71 10.71 -5.34
C SER A 144 -9.16 10.93 -6.75
N SER A 145 -10.02 11.39 -7.66
CA SER A 145 -9.61 11.74 -9.04
C SER A 145 -8.56 12.87 -9.09
N GLU A 146 -8.50 13.69 -8.05
CA GLU A 146 -7.50 14.74 -7.90
C GLU A 146 -6.11 14.17 -7.56
N LEU A 147 -6.04 13.05 -6.82
CA LEU A 147 -4.79 12.37 -6.50
C LEU A 147 -4.29 11.55 -7.68
N ALA A 148 -5.14 10.68 -8.23
CA ALA A 148 -4.79 9.80 -9.34
C ALA A 148 -6.02 9.35 -10.12
N ASP A 149 -5.92 9.40 -11.43
CA ASP A 149 -6.91 8.84 -12.36
C ASP A 149 -6.59 7.35 -12.58
N ALA A 150 -7.36 6.46 -11.95
CA ALA A 150 -7.17 5.02 -12.00
C ALA A 150 -7.17 4.45 -13.43
N SER A 151 -7.84 5.13 -14.39
CA SER A 151 -7.84 4.73 -15.81
C SER A 151 -6.47 4.84 -16.48
N LYS A 152 -5.53 5.54 -15.85
CA LYS A 152 -4.15 5.72 -16.34
C LYS A 152 -3.13 4.82 -15.65
N ALA A 153 -3.61 3.77 -14.97
CA ALA A 153 -2.72 2.83 -14.31
C ALA A 153 -1.73 2.20 -15.29
N GLN A 154 -0.45 2.18 -14.89
CA GLN A 154 0.65 1.62 -15.67
C GLN A 154 0.97 0.19 -15.23
N ALA A 155 0.70 -0.13 -13.97
CA ALA A 155 0.84 -1.47 -13.41
C ALA A 155 -0.50 -2.22 -13.43
N PRO A 156 -0.51 -3.56 -13.56
CA PRO A 156 -1.72 -4.36 -13.37
C PRO A 156 -2.24 -4.19 -11.94
N ILE A 157 -3.55 -4.02 -11.81
CA ILE A 157 -4.22 -3.82 -10.52
C ILE A 157 -5.25 -4.91 -10.28
N GLN A 158 -5.17 -5.57 -9.13
CA GLN A 158 -6.24 -6.38 -8.58
C GLN A 158 -6.87 -5.61 -7.42
N ALA A 159 -8.20 -5.42 -7.46
CA ALA A 159 -8.90 -4.66 -6.44
C ALA A 159 -10.06 -5.48 -5.85
N HIS A 160 -10.24 -5.37 -4.53
CA HIS A 160 -11.24 -6.09 -3.75
C HIS A 160 -12.14 -5.09 -3.02
N PHE A 161 -13.45 -5.16 -3.26
CA PHE A 161 -14.45 -4.28 -2.65
C PHE A 161 -15.62 -5.09 -2.11
N GLY A 162 -16.25 -4.60 -1.05
CA GLY A 162 -17.51 -5.13 -0.56
C GLY A 162 -18.68 -4.56 -1.33
N GLU A 163 -19.62 -5.40 -1.80
CA GLU A 163 -20.84 -4.94 -2.51
C GLU A 163 -21.74 -4.07 -1.62
N LEU A 164 -21.73 -4.33 -0.32
CA LEU A 164 -22.53 -3.62 0.67
C LEU A 164 -21.71 -2.59 1.47
N ASP A 165 -20.53 -2.25 1.01
CA ASP A 165 -19.71 -1.24 1.68
C ASP A 165 -20.37 0.13 1.52
N SER A 166 -20.84 0.68 2.63
CA SER A 166 -21.52 1.98 2.69
C SER A 166 -20.56 3.15 2.90
N PHE A 167 -19.27 2.91 2.99
CA PHE A 167 -18.29 3.97 3.12
C PHE A 167 -18.21 4.78 1.81
N VAL A 168 -18.23 6.11 1.92
CA VAL A 168 -18.34 7.01 0.76
C VAL A 168 -17.24 6.75 -0.26
N GLY A 169 -17.64 6.41 -1.48
CA GLY A 169 -16.76 6.20 -2.64
C GLY A 169 -16.29 4.75 -2.84
N PHE A 170 -16.50 3.82 -1.91
CA PHE A 170 -16.00 2.44 -2.05
C PHE A 170 -16.91 1.52 -2.86
N ALA A 171 -18.22 1.80 -2.87
CA ALA A 171 -19.19 1.10 -3.71
C ALA A 171 -19.44 1.83 -5.06
N ASP A 172 -18.66 2.83 -5.43
CA ASP A 172 -18.87 3.59 -6.64
C ASP A 172 -18.48 2.78 -7.89
N VAL A 173 -19.49 2.37 -8.64
CA VAL A 173 -19.35 1.61 -9.89
C VAL A 173 -18.50 2.35 -10.94
N THR A 174 -18.38 3.69 -10.85
CA THR A 174 -17.58 4.47 -11.79
C THR A 174 -16.09 4.22 -11.62
N VAL A 175 -15.61 4.00 -10.41
CA VAL A 175 -14.21 3.61 -10.13
C VAL A 175 -13.94 2.20 -10.64
N HIS A 176 -14.90 1.29 -10.46
CA HIS A 176 -14.80 -0.08 -11.00
C HIS A 176 -14.68 -0.05 -12.52
N ASN A 177 -15.48 0.75 -13.21
CA ASN A 177 -15.41 0.90 -14.66
C ASN A 177 -14.10 1.55 -15.12
N SER A 178 -13.54 2.50 -14.36
CA SER A 178 -12.26 3.12 -14.67
C SER A 178 -11.11 2.14 -14.59
N LEU A 179 -11.10 1.24 -13.61
CA LEU A 179 -10.10 0.18 -13.49
C LEU A 179 -10.20 -0.86 -14.62
N HIS A 180 -11.41 -1.13 -15.13
CA HIS A 180 -11.61 -2.01 -16.28
C HIS A 180 -11.12 -1.42 -17.61
N VAL A 181 -11.14 -0.11 -17.77
CA VAL A 181 -10.77 0.58 -19.02
C VAL A 181 -9.26 0.78 -19.16
N ALA A 182 -8.53 0.82 -18.03
CA ALA A 182 -7.11 1.19 -18.01
C ALA A 182 -6.19 0.24 -18.79
N ASN A 183 -6.61 -0.98 -19.08
CA ASN A 183 -5.71 -1.96 -19.65
C ASN A 183 -6.42 -2.87 -20.65
N GLY A 184 -6.33 -2.58 -21.93
CA GLY A 184 -6.89 -3.38 -23.02
C GLY A 184 -6.48 -4.88 -23.01
N GLU A 185 -5.61 -5.32 -22.11
CA GLU A 185 -5.21 -6.71 -21.85
C GLU A 185 -4.73 -6.98 -20.42
N SER A 186 -4.62 -6.00 -19.55
CA SER A 186 -4.09 -6.18 -18.17
C SER A 186 -5.23 -6.29 -17.16
N VAL A 187 -5.54 -7.51 -16.85
CA VAL A 187 -6.55 -8.01 -15.92
C VAL A 187 -6.73 -7.13 -14.69
N CYS A 188 -7.82 -6.39 -14.66
CA CYS A 188 -8.40 -5.98 -13.41
C CYS A 188 -9.29 -7.13 -12.91
N CYS A 189 -8.83 -7.94 -11.97
CA CYS A 189 -9.72 -8.84 -11.25
C CYS A 189 -10.43 -8.03 -10.18
N LEU A 190 -11.63 -7.56 -10.49
CA LEU A 190 -12.53 -6.99 -9.51
C LEU A 190 -13.23 -8.17 -8.80
N THR A 191 -12.94 -8.36 -7.52
CA THR A 191 -13.69 -9.30 -6.70
C THR A 191 -14.64 -8.50 -5.80
N ILE A 192 -15.93 -8.64 -6.04
CA ILE A 192 -16.99 -8.06 -5.23
C ILE A 192 -17.50 -9.17 -4.32
N TYR A 193 -17.53 -8.93 -3.01
CA TYR A 193 -18.04 -9.86 -2.00
C TYR A 193 -19.31 -9.33 -1.37
#